data_0015b8a1c906e766b7c4bb85cad14594
#
_entry.id   0015b8a1c906e766b7c4bb85cad14594
#
_cell.length_a   1.000
_cell.length_b   1.000
_cell.length_c   1.000
_cell.angle_alpha   90.00
_cell.angle_beta   90.00
_cell.angle_gamma   90.00
#
_symmetry.space_group_name_H-M   'P 1'
#
loop_
_entity.id
_entity.type
_entity.pdbx_description
1 polymer ?
#
loop_
_entity_poly.entity_id
_entity_poly.type
_entity_poly.pdbx_seq_one_letter_code
_entity_poly.pdbx_strand_id
1 'polypeptide(L)'
;MFCRARNIFGENDKDYSELDKEASKIPPGCDGLVALETFQGSRTPVTDPNQRGAIIGLTLSHTRAHIWRALMESICFGTRSCLEGLENAGHICDEIIIAGGATRSDFWLQMHADVTGKPVVVCEFADAPLLGCAILASVNAGVHKTVKDAINCMVRKKKRILPSGEKFKTYDKLYSHVYTKLGTATRPI
;
A
#
# COMPACT_ATOMS: atom_id res chain seq x y z
N MET A 1 8.43 8.35 1.06
CA MET A 1 7.32 9.20 1.54
C MET A 1 7.25 9.23 3.07
N PHE A 2 7.02 8.15 3.78
CA PHE A 2 6.86 8.11 5.25
C PHE A 2 8.05 8.68 6.04
N CYS A 3 9.29 8.36 5.66
CA CYS A 3 10.46 8.93 6.31
C CYS A 3 10.46 10.48 6.25
N ARG A 4 10.06 11.04 5.11
CA ARG A 4 9.97 12.49 4.94
C ARG A 4 8.80 13.10 5.73
N ALA A 5 7.64 12.44 5.77
CA ALA A 5 6.50 12.87 6.57
C ALA A 5 6.86 12.90 8.07
N ARG A 6 7.53 11.86 8.57
CA ARG A 6 8.03 11.81 9.95
C ARG A 6 8.96 12.99 10.27
N ASN A 7 9.88 13.31 9.36
CA ASN A 7 10.79 14.45 9.53
C ASN A 7 10.04 15.79 9.57
N ILE A 8 9.02 15.99 8.73
CA ILE A 8 8.18 17.19 8.72
C ILE A 8 7.42 17.36 10.03
N PHE A 9 7.01 16.27 10.67
CA PHE A 9 6.32 16.30 11.95
C PHE A 9 7.26 16.53 13.16
N GLY A 10 8.59 16.63 12.94
CA GLY A 10 9.56 16.74 14.01
C GLY A 10 9.72 15.47 14.86
N GLU A 11 9.26 14.34 14.36
CA GLU A 11 9.18 13.07 15.08
C GLU A 11 10.29 12.09 14.65
N ASN A 12 11.51 12.60 14.44
CA ASN A 12 12.64 11.81 13.94
C ASN A 12 12.98 10.60 14.81
N ASP A 13 12.70 10.68 16.11
CA ASP A 13 13.02 9.65 17.10
C ASP A 13 11.84 8.71 17.38
N LYS A 14 10.61 9.03 16.89
CA LYS A 14 9.46 8.14 17.09
C LYS A 14 9.49 6.93 16.16
N ASP A 15 9.17 5.80 16.74
CA ASP A 15 8.93 4.58 15.96
C ASP A 15 7.64 4.73 15.12
N TYR A 16 7.67 4.12 13.94
CA TYR A 16 6.50 4.05 13.05
C TYR A 16 5.28 3.43 13.74
N SER A 17 5.49 2.51 14.69
CA SER A 17 4.44 1.86 15.46
C SER A 17 3.61 2.84 16.31
N GLU A 18 4.21 3.92 16.83
CA GLU A 18 3.49 4.94 17.58
C GLU A 18 2.59 5.78 16.67
N LEU A 19 3.11 6.17 15.50
CA LEU A 19 2.33 6.90 14.50
C LEU A 19 1.17 6.05 13.97
N ASP A 20 1.41 4.77 13.73
CA ASP A 20 0.36 3.82 13.32
C ASP A 20 -0.72 3.66 14.39
N LYS A 21 -0.33 3.60 15.67
CA LYS A 21 -1.25 3.52 16.81
C LYS A 21 -2.11 4.78 16.95
N GLU A 22 -1.55 5.96 16.72
CA GLU A 22 -2.32 7.20 16.68
C GLU A 22 -3.28 7.22 15.48
N ALA A 23 -2.78 6.89 14.29
CA ALA A 23 -3.55 6.84 13.05
C ALA A 23 -4.68 5.80 13.09
N SER A 24 -4.51 4.69 13.81
CA SER A 24 -5.54 3.65 13.93
C SER A 24 -6.81 4.13 14.63
N LYS A 25 -6.72 5.21 15.42
CA LYS A 25 -7.86 5.82 16.11
C LYS A 25 -8.69 6.74 15.21
N ILE A 26 -8.12 7.19 14.09
CA ILE A 26 -8.81 8.03 13.12
C ILE A 26 -9.69 7.13 12.25
N PRO A 27 -10.91 7.54 11.88
CA PRO A 27 -11.78 6.74 11.03
C PRO A 27 -11.27 6.63 9.59
N PRO A 28 -11.70 5.60 8.82
CA PRO A 28 -11.45 5.52 7.38
C PRO A 28 -11.87 6.79 6.65
N GLY A 29 -10.99 7.32 5.79
CA GLY A 29 -11.22 8.58 5.08
C GLY A 29 -10.84 9.83 5.85
N CYS A 30 -10.23 9.69 7.04
CA CYS A 30 -9.55 10.77 7.77
C CYS A 30 -10.41 12.04 7.94
N ASP A 31 -11.72 11.88 8.22
CA ASP A 31 -12.67 12.99 8.36
C ASP A 31 -12.68 13.96 7.16
N GLY A 32 -12.49 13.41 5.95
CA GLY A 32 -12.48 14.14 4.69
C GLY A 32 -11.09 14.57 4.20
N LEU A 33 -10.03 14.23 4.92
CA LEU A 33 -8.66 14.48 4.46
C LEU A 33 -8.21 13.37 3.50
N VAL A 34 -7.84 13.73 2.28
CA VAL A 34 -7.37 12.79 1.27
C VAL A 34 -5.98 13.19 0.78
N ALA A 35 -5.10 12.21 0.63
CA ALA A 35 -3.78 12.41 0.05
C ALA A 35 -3.66 11.73 -1.32
N LEU A 36 -2.77 12.27 -2.16
CA LEU A 36 -2.31 11.66 -3.41
C LEU A 36 -0.81 11.38 -3.26
N GLU A 37 -0.40 10.14 -3.42
CA GLU A 37 0.95 9.64 -3.10
C GLU A 37 2.01 9.99 -4.15
N THR A 38 1.66 10.63 -5.24
CA THR A 38 2.54 10.87 -6.40
C THR A 38 3.58 11.98 -6.17
N PHE A 39 4.22 12.05 -5.00
CA PHE A 39 5.21 13.07 -4.64
C PHE A 39 6.48 13.07 -5.50
N GLN A 40 6.74 11.98 -6.21
CA GLN A 40 7.88 11.81 -7.13
C GLN A 40 7.42 11.52 -8.57
N GLY A 41 6.24 11.96 -8.92
CA GLY A 41 5.58 11.58 -10.16
C GLY A 41 4.81 10.26 -10.05
N SER A 42 4.01 9.96 -11.06
CA SER A 42 3.32 8.68 -11.20
C SER A 42 4.13 7.74 -12.11
N ARG A 43 4.18 6.46 -11.77
CA ARG A 43 4.82 5.43 -12.59
C ARG A 43 3.81 4.43 -13.12
N THR A 44 2.84 4.05 -12.31
CA THR A 44 1.88 2.99 -12.59
C THR A 44 0.51 3.42 -12.05
N PRO A 45 -0.60 3.15 -12.77
CA PRO A 45 -0.71 2.52 -14.08
C PRO A 45 -0.33 3.42 -15.25
N VAL A 46 -0.29 4.74 -15.05
CA VAL A 46 0.08 5.73 -16.09
C VAL A 46 1.34 6.46 -15.65
N THR A 47 2.37 6.44 -16.51
CA THR A 47 3.61 7.15 -16.25
C THR A 47 3.43 8.65 -16.52
N ASP A 48 3.56 9.45 -15.48
CA ASP A 48 3.56 10.92 -15.56
C ASP A 48 4.58 11.49 -14.57
N PRO A 49 5.80 11.86 -15.00
CA PRO A 49 6.84 12.39 -14.14
C PRO A 49 6.51 13.78 -13.58
N ASN A 50 5.56 14.49 -14.18
CA ASN A 50 5.14 15.82 -13.75
C ASN A 50 4.00 15.80 -12.73
N GLN A 51 3.37 14.64 -12.50
CA GLN A 51 2.37 14.49 -11.46
C GLN A 51 2.96 14.88 -10.10
N ARG A 52 2.17 15.56 -9.28
CA ARG A 52 2.57 15.95 -7.91
C ARG A 52 1.64 15.33 -6.88
N GLY A 53 2.21 14.98 -5.73
CA GLY A 53 1.45 14.59 -4.56
C GLY A 53 0.70 15.79 -3.98
N ALA A 54 -0.42 15.51 -3.33
CA ALA A 54 -1.27 16.51 -2.70
C ALA A 54 -1.85 15.99 -1.38
N ILE A 55 -2.23 16.93 -0.51
CA ILE A 55 -3.07 16.67 0.66
C ILE A 55 -4.20 17.68 0.60
N ILE A 56 -5.44 17.21 0.51
CA ILE A 56 -6.62 18.02 0.22
C ILE A 56 -7.67 17.77 1.31
N GLY A 57 -8.41 18.83 1.68
CA GLY A 57 -9.48 18.75 2.67
C GLY A 57 -9.03 19.10 4.09
N LEU A 58 -7.86 19.75 4.26
CA LEU A 58 -7.37 20.17 5.58
C LEU A 58 -8.34 21.15 6.25
N THR A 59 -8.61 20.90 7.54
CA THR A 59 -9.34 21.78 8.46
C THR A 59 -8.54 21.98 9.74
N LEU A 60 -9.01 22.88 10.62
CA LEU A 60 -8.35 23.14 11.90
C LEU A 60 -8.46 21.97 12.89
N SER A 61 -9.35 21.00 12.65
CA SER A 61 -9.51 19.82 13.50
C SER A 61 -8.52 18.69 13.15
N HIS A 62 -7.88 18.74 11.98
CA HIS A 62 -6.96 17.71 11.56
C HIS A 62 -5.63 17.76 12.31
N THR A 63 -5.17 16.60 12.75
CA THR A 63 -3.91 16.41 13.48
C THR A 63 -2.89 15.66 12.62
N ARG A 64 -1.66 15.51 13.12
CA ARG A 64 -0.64 14.66 12.48
C ARG A 64 -1.11 13.22 12.25
N ALA A 65 -1.94 12.68 13.13
CA ALA A 65 -2.49 11.33 13.00
C ALA A 65 -3.40 11.19 11.76
N HIS A 66 -4.19 12.22 11.46
CA HIS A 66 -5.00 12.29 10.24
C HIS A 66 -4.11 12.31 8.99
N ILE A 67 -3.07 13.15 8.98
CA ILE A 67 -2.14 13.25 7.84
C ILE A 67 -1.40 11.92 7.65
N TRP A 68 -0.92 11.30 8.75
CA TRP A 68 -0.25 10.00 8.68
C TRP A 68 -1.17 8.94 8.07
N ARG A 69 -2.41 8.85 8.56
CA ARG A 69 -3.40 7.91 8.01
C ARG A 69 -3.74 8.21 6.55
N ALA A 70 -3.97 9.46 6.18
CA ALA A 70 -4.26 9.85 4.80
C ALA A 70 -3.13 9.44 3.83
N LEU A 71 -1.86 9.56 4.26
CA LEU A 71 -0.71 9.09 3.49
C LEU A 71 -0.68 7.56 3.38
N MET A 72 -1.06 6.82 4.42
CA MET A 72 -1.17 5.36 4.36
C MET A 72 -2.31 4.94 3.42
N GLU A 73 -3.48 5.56 3.54
CA GLU A 73 -4.63 5.32 2.67
C GLU A 73 -4.29 5.61 1.20
N SER A 74 -3.56 6.69 0.91
CA SER A 74 -3.20 7.05 -0.46
C SER A 74 -2.34 5.97 -1.14
N ILE A 75 -1.39 5.36 -0.42
CA ILE A 75 -0.59 4.24 -0.97
C ILE A 75 -1.49 3.03 -1.26
N CYS A 76 -2.46 2.75 -0.38
CA CYS A 76 -3.40 1.66 -0.61
C CYS A 76 -4.29 1.95 -1.83
N PHE A 77 -4.71 3.19 -2.04
CA PHE A 77 -5.44 3.60 -3.24
C PHE A 77 -4.58 3.48 -4.51
N GLY A 78 -3.31 3.89 -4.45
CA GLY A 78 -2.36 3.69 -5.55
C GLY A 78 -2.17 2.20 -5.88
N THR A 79 -2.07 1.34 -4.87
CA THR A 79 -2.03 -0.11 -5.04
C THR A 79 -3.31 -0.62 -5.73
N ARG A 80 -4.49 -0.15 -5.30
CA ARG A 80 -5.76 -0.51 -5.94
C ARG A 80 -5.80 -0.07 -7.41
N SER A 81 -5.35 1.14 -7.71
CA SER A 81 -5.26 1.65 -9.09
C SER A 81 -4.37 0.77 -9.98
N CYS A 82 -3.24 0.29 -9.43
CA CYS A 82 -2.37 -0.64 -10.16
C CYS A 82 -3.05 -1.99 -10.42
N LEU A 83 -3.77 -2.53 -9.42
CA LEU A 83 -4.51 -3.78 -9.58
C LEU A 83 -5.62 -3.68 -10.61
N GLU A 84 -6.39 -2.60 -10.59
CA GLU A 84 -7.42 -2.33 -11.60
C GLU A 84 -6.81 -2.21 -13.01
N GLY A 85 -5.63 -1.58 -13.13
CA GLY A 85 -4.87 -1.52 -14.38
C GLY A 85 -4.49 -2.92 -14.89
N LEU A 86 -4.04 -3.81 -14.01
CA LEU A 86 -3.72 -5.20 -14.36
C LEU A 86 -4.98 -5.99 -14.75
N GLU A 87 -6.07 -5.83 -14.00
CA GLU A 87 -7.34 -6.50 -14.31
C GLU A 87 -7.93 -6.05 -15.65
N ASN A 88 -7.84 -4.75 -15.95
CA ASN A 88 -8.23 -4.22 -17.26
C ASN A 88 -7.36 -4.74 -18.41
N ALA A 89 -6.11 -5.13 -18.12
CA ALA A 89 -5.22 -5.80 -19.08
C ALA A 89 -5.44 -7.34 -19.15
N GLY A 90 -6.46 -7.87 -18.46
CA GLY A 90 -6.82 -9.29 -18.48
C GLY A 90 -6.12 -10.16 -17.42
N HIS A 91 -5.42 -9.56 -16.46
CA HIS A 91 -4.75 -10.29 -15.38
C HIS A 91 -5.61 -10.28 -14.11
N ILE A 92 -6.13 -11.42 -13.72
CA ILE A 92 -6.92 -11.56 -12.49
C ILE A 92 -5.99 -11.65 -11.29
N CYS A 93 -6.20 -10.80 -10.29
CA CYS A 93 -5.47 -10.79 -9.03
C CYS A 93 -6.36 -11.31 -7.90
N ASP A 94 -6.12 -12.52 -7.42
CA ASP A 94 -6.93 -13.14 -6.35
C ASP A 94 -6.45 -12.75 -4.94
N GLU A 95 -5.17 -12.45 -4.77
CA GLU A 95 -4.57 -12.04 -3.50
C GLU A 95 -3.34 -11.15 -3.72
N ILE A 96 -2.98 -10.37 -2.72
CA ILE A 96 -1.80 -9.49 -2.71
C ILE A 96 -0.77 -10.07 -1.75
N ILE A 97 0.44 -10.32 -2.24
CA ILE A 97 1.57 -10.73 -1.39
C ILE A 97 2.37 -9.48 -1.02
N ILE A 98 2.43 -9.16 0.27
CA ILE A 98 3.21 -8.03 0.78
C ILE A 98 4.45 -8.55 1.51
N ALA A 99 5.60 -7.95 1.20
CA ALA A 99 6.89 -8.26 1.81
C ALA A 99 7.63 -6.98 2.24
N GLY A 100 8.73 -7.13 2.96
CA GLY A 100 9.57 -6.02 3.41
C GLY A 100 9.01 -5.27 4.61
N GLY A 101 9.36 -3.99 4.73
CA GLY A 101 9.05 -3.16 5.92
C GLY A 101 7.56 -3.01 6.24
N ALA A 102 6.70 -3.02 5.23
CA ALA A 102 5.24 -2.92 5.39
C ALA A 102 4.65 -4.04 6.24
N THR A 103 5.28 -5.21 6.26
CA THR A 103 4.83 -6.37 7.04
C THR A 103 4.91 -6.19 8.55
N ARG A 104 5.57 -5.12 9.02
CA ARG A 104 5.69 -4.79 10.44
C ARG A 104 4.46 -4.07 11.00
N SER A 105 3.58 -3.56 10.16
CA SER A 105 2.36 -2.85 10.55
C SER A 105 1.11 -3.67 10.20
N ASP A 106 0.55 -4.36 11.18
CA ASP A 106 -0.72 -5.09 11.00
C ASP A 106 -1.86 -4.15 10.63
N PHE A 107 -1.83 -2.92 11.12
CA PHE A 107 -2.79 -1.88 10.77
C PHE A 107 -2.74 -1.55 9.28
N TRP A 108 -1.54 -1.38 8.72
CA TRP A 108 -1.38 -1.06 7.30
C TRP A 108 -1.68 -2.26 6.38
N LEU A 109 -1.33 -3.48 6.81
CA LEU A 109 -1.71 -4.69 6.09
C LEU A 109 -3.22 -4.85 6.00
N GLN A 110 -3.95 -4.62 7.11
CA GLN A 110 -5.41 -4.64 7.12
C GLN A 110 -5.99 -3.54 6.21
N MET A 111 -5.40 -2.34 6.22
CA MET A 111 -5.82 -1.23 5.35
C MET A 111 -5.66 -1.59 3.86
N HIS A 112 -4.57 -2.24 3.47
CA HIS A 112 -4.41 -2.74 2.09
C HIS A 112 -5.53 -3.70 1.71
N ALA A 113 -5.88 -4.66 2.57
CA ALA A 113 -6.98 -5.56 2.32
C ALA A 113 -8.32 -4.81 2.20
N ASP A 114 -8.59 -3.90 3.15
CA ASP A 114 -9.85 -3.14 3.22
C ASP A 114 -10.03 -2.19 2.01
N VAL A 115 -8.95 -1.57 1.52
CA VAL A 115 -9.00 -0.64 0.38
C VAL A 115 -9.11 -1.36 -0.95
N THR A 116 -8.35 -2.45 -1.11
CA THR A 116 -8.29 -3.17 -2.39
C THR A 116 -9.40 -4.19 -2.56
N GLY A 117 -10.05 -4.59 -1.46
CA GLY A 117 -11.04 -5.69 -1.45
C GLY A 117 -10.42 -7.06 -1.69
N LYS A 118 -9.09 -7.17 -1.68
CA LYS A 118 -8.36 -8.42 -1.92
C LYS A 118 -7.72 -8.93 -0.63
N PRO A 119 -7.65 -10.25 -0.43
CA PRO A 119 -6.86 -10.82 0.65
C PRO A 119 -5.39 -10.38 0.57
N VAL A 120 -4.81 -10.03 1.70
CA VAL A 120 -3.38 -9.75 1.83
C VAL A 120 -2.69 -10.95 2.47
N VAL A 121 -1.60 -11.40 1.87
CA VAL A 121 -0.79 -12.53 2.33
C VAL A 121 0.60 -12.03 2.71
N VAL A 122 1.08 -12.47 3.86
CA VAL A 122 2.46 -12.26 4.32
C VAL A 122 3.15 -13.61 4.39
N CYS A 123 4.36 -13.70 3.84
CA CYS A 123 5.18 -14.90 3.88
C CYS A 123 6.05 -14.94 5.15
N GLU A 124 6.51 -16.13 5.54
CA GLU A 124 7.38 -16.31 6.72
C GLU A 124 8.70 -15.56 6.55
N PHE A 125 9.28 -15.58 5.36
CA PHE A 125 10.51 -14.89 5.04
C PHE A 125 10.24 -13.46 4.57
N ALA A 126 10.67 -12.49 5.37
CA ALA A 126 10.35 -11.08 5.12
C ALA A 126 11.16 -10.46 3.96
N ASP A 127 12.37 -10.97 3.69
CA ASP A 127 13.25 -10.49 2.63
C ASP A 127 12.95 -11.23 1.31
N ALA A 128 11.88 -10.82 0.64
CA ALA A 128 11.46 -11.44 -0.61
C ALA A 128 12.52 -11.36 -1.74
N PRO A 129 13.28 -10.25 -1.93
CA PRO A 129 14.35 -10.23 -2.92
C PRO A 129 15.41 -11.29 -2.68
N LEU A 130 15.87 -11.46 -1.44
CA LEU A 130 16.87 -12.46 -1.10
C LEU A 130 16.34 -13.89 -1.30
N LEU A 131 15.09 -14.14 -0.92
CA LEU A 131 14.43 -15.42 -1.19
C LEU A 131 14.30 -15.68 -2.69
N GLY A 132 14.00 -14.68 -3.50
CA GLY A 132 13.96 -14.77 -4.96
C GLY A 132 15.30 -15.16 -5.55
N CYS A 133 16.39 -14.55 -5.09
CA CYS A 133 17.75 -14.94 -5.48
C CYS A 133 18.07 -16.40 -5.12
N ALA A 134 17.70 -16.83 -3.90
CA ALA A 134 17.91 -18.20 -3.46
C ALA A 134 17.12 -19.22 -4.30
N ILE A 135 15.86 -18.89 -4.67
CA ILE A 135 15.05 -19.72 -5.57
C ILE A 135 15.72 -19.88 -6.92
N LEU A 136 16.17 -18.79 -7.56
CA LEU A 136 16.84 -18.86 -8.85
C LEU A 136 18.17 -19.63 -8.77
N ALA A 137 18.95 -19.41 -7.72
CA ALA A 137 20.19 -20.14 -7.48
C ALA A 137 19.96 -21.65 -7.31
N SER A 138 18.90 -22.04 -6.58
CA SER A 138 18.56 -23.45 -6.37
C SER A 138 18.19 -24.19 -7.67
N VAL A 139 17.52 -23.50 -8.58
CA VAL A 139 17.18 -24.05 -9.90
C VAL A 139 18.43 -24.18 -10.76
N ASN A 140 19.30 -23.14 -10.79
CA ASN A 140 20.54 -23.17 -11.54
C ASN A 140 21.51 -24.26 -11.05
N ALA A 141 21.52 -24.51 -9.74
CA ALA A 141 22.33 -25.58 -9.12
C ALA A 141 21.71 -26.99 -9.28
N GLY A 142 20.55 -27.12 -9.92
CA GLY A 142 19.87 -28.40 -10.12
C GLY A 142 19.20 -28.99 -8.86
N VAL A 143 19.09 -28.23 -7.77
CA VAL A 143 18.40 -28.65 -6.54
C VAL A 143 16.89 -28.75 -6.80
N HIS A 144 16.32 -27.81 -7.55
CA HIS A 144 14.93 -27.84 -8.00
C HIS A 144 14.89 -27.87 -9.54
N LYS A 145 13.92 -28.62 -10.11
CA LYS A 145 13.79 -28.76 -11.56
C LYS A 145 13.27 -27.49 -12.23
N THR A 146 12.37 -26.77 -11.54
CA THR A 146 11.75 -25.56 -12.07
C THR A 146 11.64 -24.50 -10.98
N VAL A 147 11.48 -23.23 -11.39
CA VAL A 147 11.19 -22.12 -10.46
C VAL A 147 9.91 -22.39 -9.67
N LYS A 148 8.90 -22.99 -10.29
CA LYS A 148 7.64 -23.33 -9.61
C LYS A 148 7.84 -24.35 -8.50
N ASP A 149 8.68 -25.38 -8.73
CA ASP A 149 9.00 -26.38 -7.69
C ASP A 149 9.74 -25.73 -6.52
N ALA A 150 10.71 -24.87 -6.83
CA ALA A 150 11.44 -24.12 -5.81
C ALA A 150 10.51 -23.19 -4.99
N ILE A 151 9.61 -22.46 -5.64
CA ILE A 151 8.61 -21.63 -4.96
C ILE A 151 7.73 -22.48 -4.04
N ASN A 152 7.19 -23.59 -4.51
CA ASN A 152 6.35 -24.48 -3.70
C ASN A 152 7.05 -25.04 -2.47
N CYS A 153 8.38 -25.23 -2.55
CA CYS A 153 9.19 -25.75 -1.45
C CYS A 153 9.63 -24.65 -0.47
N MET A 154 10.04 -23.48 -1.01
CA MET A 154 10.75 -22.45 -0.22
C MET A 154 9.84 -21.33 0.27
N VAL A 155 8.70 -21.06 -0.40
CA VAL A 155 7.78 -19.98 -0.03
C VAL A 155 6.69 -20.52 0.87
N ARG A 156 6.63 -20.04 2.11
CA ARG A 156 5.60 -20.40 3.09
C ARG A 156 4.76 -19.18 3.47
N LYS A 157 3.43 -19.33 3.38
CA LYS A 157 2.49 -18.31 3.81
C LYS A 157 2.39 -18.33 5.34
N LYS A 158 2.60 -17.18 5.99
CA LYS A 158 2.54 -17.01 7.44
C LYS A 158 1.17 -16.51 7.91
N LYS A 159 0.64 -15.51 7.20
CA LYS A 159 -0.58 -14.82 7.60
C LYS A 159 -1.41 -14.48 6.36
N ARG A 160 -2.72 -14.63 6.47
CA ARG A 160 -3.68 -14.18 5.45
C ARG A 160 -4.70 -13.26 6.10
N ILE A 161 -4.84 -12.05 5.59
CA ILE A 161 -5.69 -10.99 6.12
C ILE A 161 -6.82 -10.78 5.12
N LEU A 162 -8.06 -10.90 5.57
CA LEU A 162 -9.23 -10.70 4.73
C LEU A 162 -9.74 -9.26 4.82
N PRO A 163 -10.31 -8.71 3.75
CA PRO A 163 -10.94 -7.39 3.78
C PRO A 163 -12.19 -7.40 4.68
N SER A 164 -12.42 -6.28 5.39
CA SER A 164 -13.68 -6.01 6.07
C SER A 164 -14.68 -5.45 5.07
N GLY A 165 -15.81 -6.11 4.88
CA GLY A 165 -16.82 -5.69 3.90
C GLY A 165 -17.41 -4.29 4.17
N GLU A 166 -17.51 -3.87 5.42
CA GLU A 166 -17.98 -2.53 5.81
C GLU A 166 -16.95 -1.45 5.44
N LYS A 167 -15.69 -1.66 5.83
CA LYS A 167 -14.61 -0.73 5.52
C LYS A 167 -14.35 -0.66 4.02
N PHE A 168 -14.43 -1.78 3.32
CA PHE A 168 -14.31 -1.81 1.86
C PHE A 168 -15.33 -0.88 1.20
N LYS A 169 -16.61 -0.92 1.61
CA LYS A 169 -17.64 -0.03 1.07
C LYS A 169 -17.32 1.46 1.28
N THR A 170 -16.75 1.79 2.44
CA THR A 170 -16.33 3.17 2.74
C THR A 170 -15.17 3.59 1.83
N TYR A 171 -14.14 2.75 1.72
CA TYR A 171 -12.98 3.02 0.87
C TYR A 171 -13.32 3.01 -0.62
N ASP A 172 -14.27 2.19 -1.05
CA ASP A 172 -14.73 2.15 -2.43
C ASP A 172 -15.36 3.47 -2.87
N LYS A 173 -16.18 4.08 -2.00
CA LYS A 173 -16.75 5.41 -2.24
C LYS A 173 -15.66 6.49 -2.31
N LEU A 174 -14.70 6.47 -1.37
CA LEU A 174 -13.60 7.43 -1.34
C LEU A 174 -12.71 7.31 -2.59
N TYR A 175 -12.40 6.09 -2.97
CA TYR A 175 -11.60 5.81 -4.16
C TYR A 175 -12.28 6.33 -5.43
N SER A 176 -13.51 5.88 -5.68
CA SER A 176 -14.23 6.17 -6.93
C SER A 176 -14.67 7.63 -7.06
N HIS A 177 -15.08 8.29 -5.96
CA HIS A 177 -15.62 9.64 -6.02
C HIS A 177 -14.58 10.74 -5.80
N VAL A 178 -13.48 10.44 -5.10
CA VAL A 178 -12.47 11.43 -4.71
C VAL A 178 -11.12 11.10 -5.32
N TYR A 179 -10.48 10.00 -4.89
CA TYR A 179 -9.08 9.71 -5.22
C TYR A 179 -8.81 9.67 -6.73
N THR A 180 -9.65 8.99 -7.52
CA THR A 180 -9.47 8.87 -8.98
C THR A 180 -9.49 10.21 -9.72
N LYS A 181 -10.05 11.25 -9.12
CA LYS A 181 -10.16 12.61 -9.70
C LYS A 181 -8.97 13.50 -9.32
N LEU A 182 -8.25 13.19 -8.24
CA LEU A 182 -7.17 14.03 -7.73
C LEU A 182 -6.01 14.14 -8.73
N GLY A 183 -5.66 13.05 -9.39
CA GLY A 183 -4.55 13.02 -10.33
C GLY A 183 -4.66 14.09 -11.43
N THR A 184 -5.86 14.30 -11.96
CA THR A 184 -6.10 15.34 -12.96
C THR A 184 -6.08 16.75 -12.35
N ALA A 185 -6.64 16.91 -11.15
CA ALA A 185 -6.73 18.21 -10.48
C ALA A 185 -5.38 18.75 -9.98
N THR A 186 -4.39 17.89 -9.78
CA THR A 186 -3.08 18.25 -9.25
C THR A 186 -1.95 18.29 -10.27
N ARG A 187 -2.28 18.16 -11.57
CA ARG A 187 -1.30 18.38 -12.63
C ARG A 187 -0.89 19.86 -12.64
N PRO A 188 0.44 20.15 -12.69
CA PRO A 188 0.88 21.52 -12.89
C PRO A 188 0.34 22.05 -14.21
N ILE A 189 -0.11 23.30 -14.19
CA ILE A 189 -0.50 24.05 -15.38
C ILE A 189 0.74 24.34 -16.23
#